data_6ae237ff06be105f967478061cb6a249
#
_entry.id   6ae237ff06be105f967478061cb6a249
#
_cell.length_a   1.000
_cell.length_b   1.000
_cell.length_c   1.000
_cell.angle_alpha   90.00
_cell.angle_beta   90.00
_cell.angle_gamma   90.00
#
_symmetry.space_group_name_H-M   'P 1'
#
loop_
_entity.id
_entity.type
_entity.pdbx_description
1 polymer ?
#
loop_
_entity_poly.entity_id
_entity_poly.type
_entity_poly.pdbx_seq_one_letter_code
_entity_poly.pdbx_strand_id
1 'polypeptide(L)'
;GDFAIVAVAVLIAITDHVISKASIALGGVAAGPVRLYDVEQLIKGQSPGHELFKEAGQLAKNIEAMSDINFSGIYRKRLSGGLTERALHGAVAQFRREHEEDE
;
A
#
# COMPACT_ATOMS: atom_id res chain seq x y z
N GLY A 1 6.53 -0.09 24.71
CA GLY A 1 6.48 0.13 23.37
C GLY A 1 5.81 1.39 22.93
N ASP A 2 6.61 2.37 22.78
CA ASP A 2 6.06 3.68 22.44
C ASP A 2 6.31 4.05 20.99
N PHE A 3 6.45 3.03 20.14
CA PHE A 3 6.71 3.27 18.73
C PHE A 3 5.42 3.18 17.95
N ALA A 4 5.14 4.20 17.15
CA ALA A 4 4.08 4.12 16.18
C ALA A 4 4.60 3.33 15.00
N ILE A 5 4.28 2.06 14.97
CA ILE A 5 4.68 1.19 13.89
C ILE A 5 3.53 1.12 12.90
N VAL A 6 3.79 1.54 11.67
CA VAL A 6 2.85 1.36 10.57
C VAL A 6 3.39 0.23 9.71
N ALA A 7 2.60 -0.77 9.49
CA ALA A 7 2.94 -1.90 8.64
C ALA A 7 2.00 -1.93 7.43
N VAL A 8 2.53 -2.33 6.30
CA VAL A 8 1.73 -2.44 5.06
C VAL A 8 1.86 -3.86 4.54
N ALA A 9 0.74 -4.48 4.27
CA ALA A 9 0.69 -5.78 3.62
C ALA A 9 0.05 -5.61 2.24
N VAL A 10 0.74 -6.07 1.20
CA VAL A 10 0.27 -5.96 -0.17
C VAL A 10 0.32 -7.32 -0.84
N LEU A 11 -0.80 -7.72 -1.42
CA LEU A 11 -0.88 -8.88 -2.30
C LEU A 11 -1.39 -8.40 -3.65
N ILE A 12 -0.66 -8.68 -4.70
CA ILE A 12 -1.11 -8.34 -6.06
C ILE A 12 -0.90 -9.50 -7.01
N ALA A 13 -1.70 -9.51 -8.07
CA ALA A 13 -1.47 -10.37 -9.21
C ALA A 13 -1.52 -9.52 -10.47
N ILE A 14 -0.69 -9.86 -11.43
CA ILE A 14 -0.60 -9.16 -12.72
C ILE A 14 -0.97 -10.14 -13.81
N THR A 15 -1.91 -9.77 -14.66
CA THR A 15 -2.36 -10.58 -15.78
C THR A 15 -2.47 -9.67 -17.00
N ASP A 16 -1.89 -10.08 -18.13
CA ASP A 16 -1.88 -9.27 -19.36
C ASP A 16 -1.36 -7.86 -19.13
N HIS A 17 -0.28 -7.75 -18.35
CA HIS A 17 0.43 -6.50 -18.06
C HIS A 17 -0.35 -5.50 -17.20
N VAL A 18 -1.47 -5.89 -16.63
CA VAL A 18 -2.23 -5.03 -15.71
C VAL A 18 -2.44 -5.72 -14.37
N ILE A 19 -2.63 -4.93 -13.33
CA ILE A 19 -2.92 -5.45 -12.00
C ILE A 19 -4.34 -6.00 -12.00
N SER A 20 -4.46 -7.33 -11.90
CA SER A 20 -5.74 -8.01 -11.95
C SER A 20 -6.37 -8.21 -10.57
N LYS A 21 -5.53 -8.27 -9.53
CA LYS A 21 -5.97 -8.41 -8.15
C LYS A 21 -5.10 -7.56 -7.26
N ALA A 22 -5.71 -6.95 -6.25
CA ALA A 22 -4.99 -6.16 -5.27
C ALA A 22 -5.68 -6.25 -3.92
N SER A 23 -4.89 -6.50 -2.88
CA SER A 23 -5.33 -6.44 -1.49
C SER A 23 -4.27 -5.68 -0.71
N ILE A 24 -4.66 -4.60 -0.07
CA ILE A 24 -3.74 -3.72 0.64
C ILE A 24 -4.31 -3.43 2.01
N ALA A 25 -3.54 -3.67 3.05
CA ALA A 25 -3.95 -3.41 4.43
C ALA A 25 -2.86 -2.71 5.20
N LEU A 26 -3.27 -1.79 6.06
CA LEU A 26 -2.39 -1.09 6.99
C LEU A 26 -2.64 -1.55 8.41
N GLY A 27 -1.58 -1.79 9.14
CA GLY A 27 -1.64 -1.99 10.59
C GLY A 27 -1.01 -0.80 11.29
N GLY A 28 -1.43 -0.53 12.51
CA GLY A 28 -0.83 0.51 13.35
C GLY A 28 -1.39 1.91 13.15
N VAL A 29 -2.39 2.08 12.30
CA VAL A 29 -2.99 3.40 12.03
C VAL A 29 -4.31 3.60 12.76
N ALA A 30 -4.93 2.52 13.21
CA ALA A 30 -6.20 2.53 13.93
C ALA A 30 -6.20 1.39 14.94
N ALA A 31 -7.34 1.16 15.62
CA ALA A 31 -7.46 0.09 16.61
C ALA A 31 -7.27 -1.30 16.03
N GLY A 32 -7.53 -1.48 14.73
CA GLY A 32 -7.31 -2.73 14.02
C GLY A 32 -6.76 -2.50 12.62
N PRO A 33 -6.54 -3.56 11.85
CA PRO A 33 -6.08 -3.41 10.47
C PRO A 33 -7.08 -2.62 9.63
N VAL A 34 -6.57 -1.79 8.75
CA VAL A 34 -7.38 -0.98 7.85
C VAL A 34 -7.13 -1.43 6.42
N ARG A 35 -8.17 -1.85 5.75
CA ARG A 35 -8.10 -2.22 4.35
C ARG A 35 -8.19 -0.95 3.49
N LEU A 36 -7.31 -0.82 2.51
CA LEU A 36 -7.27 0.35 1.63
C LEU A 36 -8.06 0.08 0.35
N TYR A 37 -9.37 -0.07 0.48
CA TYR A 37 -10.23 -0.39 -0.67
C TYR A 37 -10.14 0.64 -1.80
N ASP A 38 -10.03 1.92 -1.47
CA ASP A 38 -9.93 2.98 -2.48
C ASP A 38 -8.64 2.85 -3.29
N VAL A 39 -7.55 2.51 -2.62
CA VAL A 39 -6.27 2.29 -3.29
C VAL A 39 -6.34 1.06 -4.18
N GLU A 40 -6.94 -0.01 -3.68
CA GLU A 40 -7.12 -1.23 -4.47
C GLU A 40 -7.91 -0.96 -5.75
N GLN A 41 -8.98 -0.17 -5.65
CA GLN A 41 -9.80 0.18 -6.81
C GLN A 41 -9.05 1.09 -7.79
N LEU A 42 -8.22 1.98 -7.27
CA LEU A 42 -7.40 2.85 -8.12
C LEU A 42 -6.45 2.05 -9.01
N ILE A 43 -5.76 1.06 -8.44
CA ILE A 43 -4.69 0.36 -9.16
C ILE A 43 -5.18 -0.84 -9.96
N LYS A 44 -6.33 -1.40 -9.62
CA LYS A 44 -6.87 -2.57 -10.30
C LYS A 44 -7.20 -2.23 -11.75
N GLY A 45 -6.73 -3.04 -12.67
CA GLY A 45 -6.93 -2.82 -14.11
C GLY A 45 -5.90 -1.88 -14.74
N GLN A 46 -4.96 -1.37 -13.96
CA GLN A 46 -3.93 -0.46 -14.45
C GLN A 46 -2.60 -1.17 -14.61
N SER A 47 -1.78 -0.69 -15.53
CA SER A 47 -0.41 -1.19 -15.65
C SER A 47 0.42 -0.68 -14.47
N PRO A 48 1.23 -1.55 -13.85
CA PRO A 48 2.10 -1.12 -12.77
C PRO A 48 3.07 -0.02 -13.24
N GLY A 49 3.28 0.99 -12.41
CA GLY A 49 4.21 2.04 -12.75
C GLY A 49 4.39 3.03 -11.62
N HIS A 50 5.46 3.81 -11.72
CA HIS A 50 5.84 4.75 -10.68
C HIS A 50 4.75 5.81 -10.42
N GLU A 51 4.19 6.39 -11.47
CA GLU A 51 3.17 7.43 -11.32
C GLU A 51 1.89 6.88 -10.67
N LEU A 52 1.49 5.67 -11.06
CA LEU A 52 0.33 5.03 -10.45
C LEU A 52 0.56 4.81 -8.95
N PHE A 53 1.74 4.30 -8.58
CA PHE A 53 2.02 4.00 -7.18
C PHE A 53 2.23 5.24 -6.34
N LYS A 54 2.73 6.31 -6.94
CA LYS A 54 2.79 7.62 -6.29
C LYS A 54 1.38 8.13 -5.97
N GLU A 55 0.47 8.02 -6.93
CA GLU A 55 -0.93 8.38 -6.74
C GLU A 55 -1.59 7.51 -5.67
N ALA A 56 -1.30 6.21 -5.69
CA ALA A 56 -1.79 5.29 -4.66
C ALA A 56 -1.32 5.69 -3.26
N GLY A 57 -0.06 6.07 -3.14
CA GLY A 57 0.48 6.56 -1.87
C GLY A 57 -0.20 7.83 -1.40
N GLN A 58 -0.49 8.76 -2.29
CA GLN A 58 -1.22 9.98 -1.95
C GLN A 58 -2.62 9.65 -1.46
N LEU A 59 -3.29 8.72 -2.12
CA LEU A 59 -4.64 8.29 -1.71
C LEU A 59 -4.61 7.59 -0.35
N ALA A 60 -3.57 6.81 -0.06
CA ALA A 60 -3.42 6.12 1.21
C ALA A 60 -3.30 7.09 2.39
N LYS A 61 -2.89 8.33 2.15
CA LYS A 61 -2.81 9.34 3.21
C LYS A 61 -4.18 9.82 3.70
N ASN A 62 -5.26 9.50 3.00
CA ASN A 62 -6.60 9.93 3.38
C ASN A 62 -7.25 9.06 4.46
N ILE A 63 -6.49 8.13 5.05
CA ILE A 63 -7.00 7.29 6.12
C ILE A 63 -7.24 8.07 7.40
N GLU A 64 -8.15 7.55 8.24
CA GLU A 64 -8.33 8.01 9.61
C GLU A 64 -7.25 7.37 10.48
N ALA A 65 -6.30 8.16 10.94
CA ALA A 65 -5.20 7.66 11.73
C ALA A 65 -5.31 8.11 13.18
N MET A 66 -5.00 7.20 14.12
CA MET A 66 -4.97 7.53 15.55
C MET A 66 -3.81 8.45 15.87
N SER A 67 -4.08 9.38 16.78
CA SER A 67 -3.03 10.17 17.41
C SER A 67 -2.79 9.66 18.82
N ASP A 68 -1.57 9.78 19.29
CA ASP A 68 -1.25 9.48 20.67
C ASP A 68 -0.20 10.46 21.19
N ILE A 69 0.31 10.22 22.38
CA ILE A 69 1.24 11.16 23.01
C ILE A 69 2.58 11.26 22.31
N ASN A 70 2.93 10.27 21.50
CA ASN A 70 4.23 10.21 20.85
C ASN A 70 4.19 10.54 19.37
N PHE A 71 3.04 10.28 18.71
CA PHE A 71 2.94 10.40 17.26
C PHE A 71 1.58 10.95 16.87
N SER A 72 1.58 11.93 15.99
CA SER A 72 0.35 12.52 15.50
C SER A 72 -0.28 11.66 14.40
N GLY A 73 -1.58 11.82 14.20
CA GLY A 73 -2.27 11.22 13.07
C GLY A 73 -1.71 11.67 11.73
N ILE A 74 -1.25 12.92 11.65
CA ILE A 74 -0.62 13.46 10.45
C ILE A 74 0.65 12.69 10.12
N TYR A 75 1.47 12.40 11.11
CA TYR A 75 2.70 11.61 10.92
C TYR A 75 2.38 10.21 10.38
N ARG A 76 1.39 9.55 11.01
CA ARG A 76 0.99 8.21 10.58
C ARG A 76 0.44 8.18 9.17
N LYS A 77 -0.31 9.21 8.77
CA LYS A 77 -0.82 9.33 7.40
C LYS A 77 0.31 9.47 6.39
N ARG A 78 1.29 10.32 6.68
CA ARG A 78 2.45 10.48 5.80
C ARG A 78 3.24 9.18 5.66
N LEU A 79 3.46 8.51 6.79
CA LEU A 79 4.20 7.25 6.81
C LEU A 79 3.44 6.18 6.02
N SER A 80 2.12 6.11 6.17
CA SER A 80 1.27 5.17 5.45
C SER A 80 1.37 5.38 3.95
N GLY A 81 1.37 6.63 3.48
CA GLY A 81 1.49 6.93 2.06
C GLY A 81 2.83 6.47 1.48
N GLY A 82 3.92 6.80 2.15
CA GLY A 82 5.26 6.41 1.69
C GLY A 82 5.47 4.90 1.71
N LEU A 83 5.00 4.25 2.79
CA LEU A 83 5.12 2.79 2.90
C LEU A 83 4.26 2.07 1.87
N THR A 84 3.06 2.56 1.60
CA THR A 84 2.18 1.97 0.59
C THR A 84 2.82 2.03 -0.79
N GLU A 85 3.36 3.20 -1.16
CA GLU A 85 4.04 3.35 -2.43
C GLU A 85 5.21 2.37 -2.57
N ARG A 86 6.05 2.30 -1.55
CA ARG A 86 7.20 1.36 -1.56
C ARG A 86 6.78 -0.09 -1.57
N ALA A 87 5.75 -0.43 -0.81
CA ALA A 87 5.24 -1.80 -0.74
C ALA A 87 4.68 -2.25 -2.10
N LEU A 88 4.03 -1.36 -2.83
CA LEU A 88 3.52 -1.67 -4.16
C LEU A 88 4.65 -1.94 -5.15
N HIS A 89 5.70 -1.11 -5.13
CA HIS A 89 6.87 -1.38 -5.97
C HIS A 89 7.52 -2.72 -5.62
N GLY A 90 7.64 -3.01 -4.33
CA GLY A 90 8.21 -4.27 -3.87
C GLY A 90 7.37 -5.48 -4.29
N ALA A 91 6.06 -5.37 -4.20
CA ALA A 91 5.14 -6.44 -4.57
C ALA A 91 5.21 -6.75 -6.07
N VAL A 92 5.30 -5.71 -6.90
CA VAL A 92 5.46 -5.89 -8.35
C VAL A 92 6.79 -6.58 -8.67
N ALA A 93 7.87 -6.13 -8.03
CA ALA A 93 9.18 -6.73 -8.25
C ALA A 93 9.20 -8.20 -7.84
N GLN A 94 8.58 -8.52 -6.71
CA GLN A 94 8.48 -9.90 -6.24
C GLN A 94 7.65 -10.75 -7.20
N PHE A 95 6.50 -10.26 -7.63
CA PHE A 95 5.64 -10.97 -8.56
C PHE A 95 6.38 -11.30 -9.86
N ARG A 96 7.10 -10.32 -10.41
CA ARG A 96 7.87 -10.50 -11.63
C ARG A 96 8.97 -11.54 -11.47
N ARG A 97 9.67 -11.55 -10.33
CA ARG A 97 10.68 -12.55 -10.05
C ARG A 97 10.09 -13.97 -9.98
N GLU A 98 8.94 -14.11 -9.34
CA GLU A 98 8.28 -15.41 -9.19
C GLU A 98 7.72 -15.96 -10.49
N HIS A 99 7.45 -15.10 -11.47
CA HIS A 99 6.84 -15.48 -12.74
C HIS A 99 7.76 -15.29 -13.93
N GLU A 100 9.03 -15.04 -13.67
CA GLU A 100 10.01 -14.75 -14.71
C GLU A 100 10.17 -15.89 -15.71
N GLU A 101 10.10 -17.13 -15.24
CA GLU A 101 10.27 -18.30 -16.09
C GLU A 101 9.02 -18.63 -16.92
N ASP A 102 7.91 -18.00 -16.64
CA ASP A 102 6.66 -18.25 -17.33
C ASP A 102 6.52 -17.42 -18.62
N GLU A 103 7.47 -16.57 -18.89
CA GLU A 103 7.45 -15.70 -20.06
C GLU A 103 8.06 -16.35 -21.31
#